data_89f6c701d96bb3af0c1f6e9fbedaf3aa
#
_entry.id   89f6c701d96bb3af0c1f6e9fbedaf3aa
#
_cell.length_a   1.000
_cell.length_b   1.000
_cell.length_c   1.000
_cell.angle_alpha   90.00
_cell.angle_beta   90.00
_cell.angle_gamma   90.00
#
_symmetry.space_group_name_H-M   'P 1'
#
loop_
_entity.id
_entity.type
_entity.pdbx_description
1 polymer ?
#
loop_
_entity_poly.entity_id
_entity_poly.type
_entity_poly.pdbx_seq_one_letter_code
_entity_poly.pdbx_strand_id
1 'polypeptide(L)'
;MEYYNGSDRILYIKQQGNWLPIGCLTSNSFSESAEMLSTTTRDNNGWNTSRPMMQGYSISFEGIQINTVVAGGTFTIASYDKLKLLKRQKILLDWKIQGTLFPTVDYGKCYITELSEASAVDDFLTFSGSMVGYGIPQTRGLGEFVLNDGDPNVIITTDETATLIIKTTE
;
A
#
# COMPACT_ATOMS: atom_id res chain seq x y z
N MET A 1 5.45 18.77 -18.31
CA MET A 1 5.42 17.36 -17.85
C MET A 1 5.94 17.40 -16.43
N GLU A 2 5.09 17.08 -15.44
CA GLU A 2 5.49 17.03 -14.04
C GLU A 2 5.88 15.61 -13.67
N TYR A 3 6.97 15.46 -12.93
CA TYR A 3 7.43 14.17 -12.42
C TYR A 3 7.04 14.05 -10.95
N TYR A 4 6.47 12.91 -10.58
CA TYR A 4 6.21 12.62 -9.19
C TYR A 4 7.50 12.27 -8.44
N ASN A 5 7.67 12.81 -7.25
CA ASN A 5 8.80 12.47 -6.39
C ASN A 5 8.44 11.24 -5.55
N GLY A 6 9.27 10.21 -5.58
CA GLY A 6 9.05 8.98 -4.81
C GLY A 6 9.01 9.20 -3.29
N SER A 7 9.65 10.25 -2.79
CA SER A 7 9.64 10.60 -1.36
C SER A 7 8.25 11.00 -0.84
N ASP A 8 7.33 11.38 -1.73
CA ASP A 8 5.98 11.78 -1.34
C ASP A 8 5.06 10.57 -1.09
N ARG A 9 5.48 9.37 -1.51
CA ARG A 9 4.66 8.17 -1.41
C ARG A 9 5.03 7.35 -0.17
N ILE A 10 4.24 7.51 0.90
CA ILE A 10 4.52 6.95 2.23
C ILE A 10 3.63 5.73 2.48
N LEU A 11 4.23 4.68 3.04
CA LEU A 11 3.55 3.47 3.46
C LEU A 11 3.07 3.61 4.91
N TYR A 12 1.77 3.39 5.11
CA TYR A 12 1.12 3.40 6.42
C TYR A 12 0.58 2.02 6.76
N ILE A 13 0.56 1.71 8.04
CA ILE A 13 -0.16 0.56 8.58
C ILE A 13 -1.20 1.05 9.59
N LYS A 14 -2.33 0.37 9.66
CA LYS A 14 -3.38 0.69 10.64
C LYS A 14 -3.17 -0.09 11.92
N GLN A 15 -3.17 0.62 13.04
CA GLN A 15 -3.06 0.03 14.36
C GLN A 15 -3.98 0.73 15.35
N GLN A 16 -4.77 -0.06 16.08
CA GLN A 16 -5.72 0.45 17.09
C GLN A 16 -6.61 1.61 16.57
N GLY A 17 -7.00 1.52 15.30
CA GLY A 17 -7.82 2.56 14.63
C GLY A 17 -7.03 3.69 13.98
N ASN A 18 -5.75 3.88 14.29
CA ASN A 18 -4.91 4.95 13.78
C ASN A 18 -4.01 4.47 12.63
N TRP A 19 -3.83 5.33 11.62
CA TRP A 19 -2.86 5.12 10.56
C TRP A 19 -1.49 5.64 10.99
N LEU A 20 -0.53 4.73 11.07
CA LEU A 20 0.85 5.04 11.45
C LEU A 20 1.77 4.87 10.23
N PRO A 21 2.54 5.90 9.84
CA PRO A 21 3.57 5.73 8.84
C PRO A 21 4.65 4.78 9.39
N ILE A 22 5.20 3.94 8.53
CA ILE A 22 6.41 3.19 8.87
C ILE A 22 7.57 4.18 8.87
N GLY A 23 8.24 4.28 10.01
CA GLY A 23 9.22 5.34 10.24
C GLY A 23 10.51 5.18 9.44
N CYS A 24 11.05 6.31 8.99
CA CYS A 24 12.35 6.42 8.33
C CYS A 24 12.58 5.44 7.17
N LEU A 25 11.54 5.22 6.35
CA LEU A 25 11.69 4.46 5.12
C LEU A 25 12.62 5.19 4.16
N THR A 26 13.57 4.46 3.62
CA THR A 26 14.45 4.90 2.53
C THR A 26 13.91 4.47 1.18
N SER A 27 13.17 3.36 1.15
CA SER A 27 12.47 2.88 -0.04
C SER A 27 11.20 2.10 0.32
N ASN A 28 10.23 2.12 -0.57
CA ASN A 28 9.12 1.20 -0.56
C ASN A 28 8.75 0.83 -2.00
N SER A 29 8.26 -0.38 -2.21
CA SER A 29 7.75 -0.81 -3.50
C SER A 29 6.49 -1.64 -3.34
N PHE A 30 5.56 -1.45 -4.26
CA PHE A 30 4.33 -2.22 -4.40
C PHE A 30 4.39 -2.99 -5.71
N SER A 31 4.15 -4.28 -5.67
CA SER A 31 4.22 -5.16 -6.83
C SER A 31 3.01 -6.07 -6.88
N GLU A 32 2.37 -6.11 -8.03
CA GLU A 32 1.29 -7.05 -8.35
C GLU A 32 1.81 -8.12 -9.30
N SER A 33 1.39 -9.35 -9.09
CA SER A 33 1.77 -10.49 -9.92
C SER A 33 0.57 -11.37 -10.24
N ALA A 34 0.59 -11.96 -11.43
CA ALA A 34 -0.38 -12.95 -11.84
C ALA A 34 0.35 -14.22 -12.28
N GLU A 35 -0.10 -15.35 -11.78
CA GLU A 35 0.35 -16.66 -12.26
C GLU A 35 -0.25 -16.92 -13.64
N MET A 36 0.59 -17.31 -14.61
CA MET A 36 0.16 -17.57 -15.98
C MET A 36 0.12 -19.06 -16.25
N LEU A 37 -1.04 -19.54 -16.67
CA LEU A 37 -1.19 -20.91 -17.15
C LEU A 37 -1.05 -20.97 -18.66
N SER A 38 -0.15 -21.83 -19.18
CA SER A 38 -0.04 -22.08 -20.59
C SER A 38 -1.27 -22.86 -21.10
N THR A 39 -1.90 -22.33 -22.13
CA THR A 39 -3.06 -22.93 -22.80
C THR A 39 -2.76 -23.27 -24.27
N THR A 40 -1.48 -23.41 -24.60
CA THR A 40 -1.03 -23.73 -25.96
C THR A 40 -1.55 -25.07 -26.42
N THR A 41 -2.22 -25.10 -27.55
CA THR A 41 -2.69 -26.31 -28.25
C THR A 41 -1.99 -26.46 -29.61
N ARG A 42 -2.10 -27.66 -30.20
CA ARG A 42 -1.55 -27.93 -31.54
C ARG A 42 -2.14 -27.01 -32.63
N ASP A 43 -3.37 -26.55 -32.43
CA ASP A 43 -4.11 -25.74 -33.40
C ASP A 43 -3.65 -24.27 -33.42
N ASN A 44 -2.78 -23.88 -32.50
CA ASN A 44 -2.28 -22.50 -32.39
C ASN A 44 -1.10 -22.20 -33.33
N ASN A 45 -0.83 -23.03 -34.35
CA ASN A 45 0.25 -22.83 -35.36
C ASN A 45 1.62 -22.50 -34.72
N GLY A 46 1.95 -23.10 -33.59
CA GLY A 46 3.20 -22.89 -32.89
C GLY A 46 3.27 -21.63 -32.00
N TRP A 47 2.20 -20.85 -31.89
CA TRP A 47 2.15 -19.71 -30.98
C TRP A 47 1.79 -20.16 -29.56
N ASN A 48 2.54 -19.61 -28.61
CA ASN A 48 2.27 -19.82 -27.20
C ASN A 48 1.08 -18.96 -26.74
N THR A 49 0.07 -19.60 -26.13
CA THR A 49 -1.06 -18.91 -25.51
C THR A 49 -1.06 -19.18 -24.01
N SER A 50 -1.36 -18.14 -23.23
CA SER A 50 -1.45 -18.23 -21.77
C SER A 50 -2.61 -17.38 -21.26
N ARG A 51 -3.17 -17.79 -20.13
CA ARG A 51 -4.21 -17.02 -19.41
C ARG A 51 -3.79 -16.80 -17.96
N PRO A 52 -4.10 -15.61 -17.41
CA PRO A 52 -3.85 -15.36 -16.00
C PRO A 52 -4.74 -16.23 -15.10
N MET A 53 -4.19 -16.69 -14.00
CA MET A 53 -4.87 -17.47 -12.98
C MET A 53 -4.93 -16.70 -11.66
N MET A 54 -4.17 -17.14 -10.67
CA MET A 54 -4.15 -16.48 -9.37
C MET A 54 -3.35 -15.20 -9.44
N GLN A 55 -3.89 -14.17 -8.80
CA GLN A 55 -3.24 -12.87 -8.66
C GLN A 55 -2.89 -12.64 -7.20
N GLY A 56 -1.78 -12.00 -6.98
CA GLY A 56 -1.30 -11.62 -5.67
C GLY A 56 -0.55 -10.32 -5.71
N TYR A 57 -0.31 -9.73 -4.55
CA TYR A 57 0.53 -8.54 -4.44
C TYR A 57 1.47 -8.64 -3.25
N SER A 58 2.56 -7.94 -3.35
CA SER A 58 3.55 -7.82 -2.29
C SER A 58 4.01 -6.38 -2.14
N ILE A 59 4.41 -6.05 -0.93
CA ILE A 59 4.98 -4.75 -0.59
C ILE A 59 6.33 -5.02 0.04
N SER A 60 7.39 -4.43 -0.47
CA SER A 60 8.69 -4.41 0.16
C SER A 60 9.07 -3.01 0.61
N PHE A 61 9.81 -2.93 1.68
CA PHE A 61 10.22 -1.66 2.27
C PHE A 61 11.58 -1.81 2.96
N GLU A 62 12.31 -0.71 2.96
CA GLU A 62 13.60 -0.58 3.63
C GLU A 62 13.65 0.74 4.38
N GLY A 63 14.39 0.78 5.48
CA GLY A 63 14.48 1.98 6.28
C GLY A 63 15.61 1.96 7.29
N ILE A 64 15.76 3.07 7.98
CA ILE A 64 16.70 3.25 9.09
C ILE A 64 15.92 3.09 10.39
N GLN A 65 16.44 2.30 11.30
CA GLN A 65 15.82 2.11 12.60
C GLN A 65 15.99 3.35 13.46
N ILE A 66 14.88 3.81 14.03
CA ILE A 66 14.88 4.91 14.99
C ILE A 66 14.35 4.44 16.34
N ASN A 67 14.90 5.01 17.39
CA ASN A 67 14.35 4.80 18.72
C ASN A 67 13.10 5.68 18.91
N THR A 68 11.93 5.06 18.90
CA THR A 68 10.64 5.73 19.08
C THR A 68 10.12 5.72 20.52
N VAL A 69 10.92 5.27 21.46
CA VAL A 69 10.56 5.23 22.88
C VAL A 69 10.57 6.65 23.44
N VAL A 70 9.48 7.35 23.26
CA VAL A 70 9.19 8.59 23.99
C VAL A 70 8.45 8.20 25.27
N ALA A 71 9.08 8.41 26.41
CA ALA A 71 8.48 8.15 27.70
C ALA A 71 7.11 8.88 27.81
N GLY A 72 6.01 8.13 27.86
CA GLY A 72 4.65 8.68 28.03
C GLY A 72 3.98 9.24 26.78
N GLY A 73 4.56 9.09 25.58
CA GLY A 73 4.00 9.58 24.33
C GLY A 73 3.15 8.56 23.57
N THR A 74 2.19 9.06 22.79
CA THR A 74 1.46 8.25 21.80
C THR A 74 2.40 7.92 20.64
N PHE A 75 2.44 6.65 20.22
CA PHE A 75 3.22 6.24 19.05
C PHE A 75 2.64 6.90 17.79
N THR A 76 3.42 7.76 17.16
CA THR A 76 3.06 8.42 15.90
C THR A 76 3.64 7.71 14.67
N ILE A 77 4.54 6.75 14.89
CA ILE A 77 5.32 6.06 13.86
C ILE A 77 5.38 4.58 14.22
N ALA A 78 5.25 3.70 13.23
CA ALA A 78 5.48 2.28 13.40
C ALA A 78 6.99 2.00 13.34
N SER A 79 7.58 1.67 14.50
CA SER A 79 8.98 1.29 14.61
C SER A 79 9.22 -0.18 14.19
N TYR A 80 10.47 -0.53 13.91
CA TYR A 80 10.88 -1.90 13.60
C TYR A 80 10.44 -2.90 14.67
N ASP A 81 10.64 -2.61 15.95
CA ASP A 81 10.24 -3.49 17.05
C ASP A 81 8.74 -3.76 17.06
N LYS A 82 7.96 -2.76 16.68
CA LYS A 82 6.52 -2.91 16.56
C LYS A 82 6.15 -3.81 15.41
N LEU A 83 6.78 -3.66 14.25
CA LEU A 83 6.60 -4.54 13.09
C LEU A 83 6.97 -5.98 13.44
N LYS A 84 8.07 -6.19 14.18
CA LYS A 84 8.52 -7.49 14.67
C LYS A 84 7.48 -8.16 15.58
N LEU A 85 6.86 -7.39 16.47
CA LEU A 85 5.77 -7.87 17.32
C LEU A 85 4.56 -8.30 16.49
N LEU A 86 4.10 -7.45 15.57
CA LEU A 86 2.96 -7.71 14.68
C LEU A 86 3.18 -8.96 13.82
N LYS A 87 4.40 -9.14 13.28
CA LYS A 87 4.77 -10.34 12.54
C LYS A 87 4.67 -11.60 13.40
N ARG A 88 5.20 -11.56 14.63
CA ARG A 88 5.16 -12.71 15.55
C ARG A 88 3.74 -13.09 15.95
N GLN A 89 2.86 -12.10 16.08
CA GLN A 89 1.45 -12.30 16.40
C GLN A 89 0.61 -12.72 15.18
N LYS A 90 1.20 -12.75 13.97
CA LYS A 90 0.52 -13.12 12.71
C LYS A 90 -0.76 -12.32 12.48
N ILE A 91 -0.74 -11.04 12.81
CA ILE A 91 -1.91 -10.16 12.70
C ILE A 91 -2.08 -9.75 11.24
N LEU A 92 -3.33 -9.83 10.76
CA LEU A 92 -3.73 -9.23 9.48
C LEU A 92 -3.76 -7.72 9.65
N LEU A 93 -2.97 -7.02 8.85
CA LEU A 93 -2.81 -5.57 8.90
C LEU A 93 -3.53 -4.91 7.75
N ASP A 94 -4.20 -3.80 8.02
CA ASP A 94 -4.60 -2.87 6.98
C ASP A 94 -3.40 -1.97 6.64
N TRP A 95 -3.16 -1.80 5.35
CA TRP A 95 -2.10 -0.93 4.84
C TRP A 95 -2.67 0.08 3.86
N LYS A 96 -1.99 1.20 3.71
CA LYS A 96 -2.20 2.15 2.62
C LYS A 96 -0.88 2.78 2.18
N ILE A 97 -0.79 3.07 0.89
CA ILE A 97 0.27 3.90 0.33
C ILE A 97 -0.38 5.18 -0.17
N GLN A 98 0.01 6.29 0.41
CA GLN A 98 -0.53 7.60 0.12
C GLN A 98 0.60 8.62 -0.04
N GLY A 99 0.45 9.54 -0.99
CA GLY A 99 1.32 10.69 -1.16
C GLY A 99 0.52 11.99 -1.19
N THR A 100 1.17 13.09 -0.87
CA THR A 100 0.53 14.41 -0.85
C THR A 100 0.19 14.92 -2.25
N LEU A 101 1.01 14.57 -3.24
CA LEU A 101 0.85 14.98 -4.64
C LEU A 101 0.18 13.91 -5.52
N PHE A 102 -0.06 12.72 -4.97
CA PHE A 102 -0.69 11.64 -5.71
C PHE A 102 -2.20 11.72 -5.61
N PRO A 103 -2.93 11.66 -6.74
CA PRO A 103 -4.39 11.73 -6.73
C PRO A 103 -5.04 10.42 -6.26
N THR A 104 -4.24 9.39 -5.98
CA THR A 104 -4.76 8.06 -5.63
C THR A 104 -4.11 7.53 -4.35
N VAL A 105 -4.89 6.77 -3.59
CA VAL A 105 -4.43 5.99 -2.43
C VAL A 105 -4.64 4.53 -2.74
N ASP A 106 -3.58 3.75 -2.64
CA ASP A 106 -3.66 2.30 -2.70
C ASP A 106 -3.76 1.75 -1.28
N TYR A 107 -4.69 0.85 -1.05
CA TYR A 107 -4.91 0.26 0.26
C TYR A 107 -5.41 -1.18 0.18
N GLY A 108 -5.23 -1.91 1.26
CA GLY A 108 -5.66 -3.30 1.33
C GLY A 108 -5.26 -3.95 2.64
N LYS A 109 -5.17 -5.27 2.62
CA LYS A 109 -4.79 -6.07 3.79
C LYS A 109 -3.57 -6.91 3.47
N CYS A 110 -2.68 -7.07 4.45
CA CYS A 110 -1.46 -7.84 4.27
C CYS A 110 -1.02 -8.53 5.56
N TYR A 111 -0.12 -9.50 5.40
CA TYR A 111 0.67 -10.09 6.47
C TYR A 111 2.14 -9.75 6.28
N ILE A 112 2.83 -9.45 7.37
CA ILE A 112 4.29 -9.31 7.35
C ILE A 112 4.90 -10.70 7.24
N THR A 113 5.61 -10.97 6.15
CA THR A 113 6.23 -12.27 5.90
C THR A 113 7.69 -12.29 6.30
N GLU A 114 8.40 -11.22 6.02
CA GLU A 114 9.82 -11.14 6.27
C GLU A 114 10.20 -9.81 6.92
N LEU A 115 11.09 -9.86 7.88
CA LEU A 115 11.75 -8.71 8.49
C LEU A 115 13.20 -9.09 8.76
N SER A 116 14.11 -8.28 8.32
CA SER A 116 15.53 -8.40 8.60
C SER A 116 16.10 -7.09 9.13
N GLU A 117 17.16 -7.19 9.87
CA GLU A 117 17.89 -6.11 10.50
C GLU A 117 19.37 -6.27 10.17
N ALA A 118 20.00 -5.20 9.76
CA ALA A 118 21.42 -5.18 9.49
C ALA A 118 22.09 -4.06 10.29
N SER A 119 23.15 -4.41 11.01
CA SER A 119 23.96 -3.46 11.76
C SER A 119 25.40 -3.49 11.25
N ALA A 120 25.95 -2.34 10.91
CA ALA A 120 27.35 -2.16 10.62
C ALA A 120 28.02 -1.34 11.74
N VAL A 121 29.32 -1.52 11.92
CA VAL A 121 30.04 -0.93 13.06
C VAL A 121 30.05 0.61 13.04
N ASP A 122 30.05 1.20 11.84
CA ASP A 122 30.18 2.65 11.65
C ASP A 122 29.00 3.24 10.87
N ASP A 123 27.83 2.57 10.88
CA ASP A 123 26.66 3.00 10.09
C ASP A 123 25.36 2.90 10.91
N PHE A 124 24.30 3.50 10.37
CA PHE A 124 22.97 3.41 10.96
C PHE A 124 22.46 1.98 10.91
N LEU A 125 21.73 1.61 11.95
CA LEU A 125 20.99 0.35 11.96
C LEU A 125 19.88 0.41 10.92
N THR A 126 19.96 -0.46 9.92
CA THR A 126 18.97 -0.54 8.84
C THR A 126 18.05 -1.74 9.02
N PHE A 127 16.87 -1.64 8.51
CA PHE A 127 15.93 -2.75 8.45
C PHE A 127 15.28 -2.85 7.07
N SER A 128 14.90 -4.06 6.72
CA SER A 128 14.11 -4.34 5.54
C SER A 128 12.99 -5.32 5.87
N GLY A 129 11.95 -5.30 5.07
CA GLY A 129 10.84 -6.22 5.25
C GLY A 129 10.00 -6.39 4.00
N SER A 130 9.23 -7.46 4.01
CA SER A 130 8.24 -7.74 2.99
C SER A 130 6.90 -8.10 3.61
N MET A 131 5.84 -7.70 2.92
CA MET A 131 4.45 -8.03 3.23
C MET A 131 3.82 -8.69 2.03
N VAL A 132 3.01 -9.70 2.27
CA VAL A 132 2.21 -10.36 1.24
C VAL A 132 0.75 -9.96 1.42
N GLY A 133 0.12 -9.62 0.31
CA GLY A 133 -1.25 -9.18 0.27
C GLY A 133 -2.24 -10.28 0.63
N TYR A 134 -3.34 -9.84 1.21
CA TYR A 134 -4.50 -10.69 1.48
C TYR A 134 -5.73 -10.09 0.80
N GLY A 135 -6.26 -10.81 -0.18
CA GLY A 135 -7.38 -10.35 -1.00
C GLY A 135 -6.97 -9.39 -2.12
N ILE A 136 -7.90 -8.60 -2.58
CA ILE A 136 -7.73 -7.68 -3.71
C ILE A 136 -7.30 -6.31 -3.15
N PRO A 137 -6.19 -5.73 -3.64
CA PRO A 137 -5.86 -4.35 -3.32
C PRO A 137 -6.88 -3.40 -3.96
N GLN A 138 -7.12 -2.29 -3.32
CA GLN A 138 -8.06 -1.28 -3.80
C GLN A 138 -7.32 0.04 -4.02
N THR A 139 -7.70 0.74 -5.06
CA THR A 139 -7.21 2.09 -5.35
C THR A 139 -8.37 3.06 -5.24
N ARG A 140 -8.21 4.10 -4.43
CA ARG A 140 -9.18 5.19 -4.28
C ARG A 140 -8.56 6.48 -4.76
N GLY A 141 -9.29 7.24 -5.56
CA GLY A 141 -8.89 8.60 -5.92
C GLY A 141 -9.05 9.55 -4.74
N LEU A 142 -8.12 10.47 -4.59
CA LEU A 142 -8.18 11.60 -3.65
C LEU A 142 -8.73 12.86 -4.36
N GLY A 143 -9.66 12.72 -5.25
CA GLY A 143 -10.20 13.82 -6.01
C GLY A 143 -11.70 13.72 -6.22
N GLU A 144 -12.26 14.83 -6.64
CA GLU A 144 -13.64 14.91 -7.09
C GLU A 144 -13.77 14.09 -8.38
N PHE A 145 -14.44 12.93 -8.32
CA PHE A 145 -14.79 12.19 -9.52
C PHE A 145 -16.10 12.77 -10.05
N VAL A 146 -16.02 13.47 -11.16
CA VAL A 146 -17.18 13.76 -11.96
C VAL A 146 -17.43 12.51 -12.81
N LEU A 147 -18.42 11.70 -12.44
CA LEU A 147 -18.92 10.65 -13.32
C LEU A 147 -19.64 11.35 -14.46
N ASN A 148 -18.97 11.45 -15.60
CA ASN A 148 -19.56 11.97 -16.82
C ASN A 148 -20.34 10.85 -17.51
N ASP A 149 -21.46 10.46 -16.93
CA ASP A 149 -22.45 9.56 -17.56
C ASP A 149 -23.47 10.33 -18.41
N GLY A 150 -23.18 11.63 -18.63
CA GLY A 150 -24.09 12.55 -19.29
C GLY A 150 -24.99 13.36 -18.34
N ASP A 151 -24.91 13.10 -17.03
CA ASP A 151 -25.58 13.91 -16.01
C ASP A 151 -24.56 14.84 -15.32
N PRO A 152 -24.59 16.16 -15.60
CA PRO A 152 -23.63 17.13 -15.03
C PRO A 152 -23.84 17.40 -13.53
N ASN A 153 -24.78 16.72 -12.87
CA ASN A 153 -25.19 17.02 -11.51
C ASN A 153 -24.73 15.99 -10.46
N VAL A 154 -24.04 14.93 -10.86
CA VAL A 154 -23.53 13.93 -9.91
C VAL A 154 -22.08 14.19 -9.58
N ILE A 155 -21.82 14.79 -8.44
CA ILE A 155 -20.48 14.96 -7.85
C ILE A 155 -20.33 13.91 -6.75
N ILE A 156 -19.40 12.97 -6.93
CA ILE A 156 -19.01 12.05 -5.87
C ILE A 156 -17.77 12.60 -5.18
N THR A 157 -17.92 13.17 -4.02
CA THR A 157 -16.80 13.53 -3.15
C THR A 157 -16.38 12.30 -2.34
N THR A 158 -15.13 11.90 -2.45
CA THR A 158 -14.58 10.77 -1.70
C THR A 158 -13.85 11.27 -0.45
N ASP A 159 -14.59 11.82 0.50
CA ASP A 159 -14.10 11.98 1.86
C ASP A 159 -14.44 10.72 2.68
N GLU A 160 -13.73 10.44 3.77
CA GLU A 160 -13.93 9.25 4.62
C GLU A 160 -15.37 9.12 5.19
N THR A 161 -16.14 10.18 5.08
CA THR A 161 -17.59 10.22 5.29
C THR A 161 -18.28 10.39 3.95
N ALA A 162 -18.41 9.30 3.20
CA ALA A 162 -19.07 9.31 1.89
C ALA A 162 -20.51 9.86 2.01
N THR A 163 -20.67 11.14 1.85
CA THR A 163 -21.98 11.79 1.70
C THR A 163 -22.18 12.03 0.22
N LEU A 164 -23.09 11.28 -0.37
CA LEU A 164 -23.55 11.53 -1.73
C LEU A 164 -24.35 12.84 -1.71
N ILE A 165 -23.77 13.91 -2.21
CA ILE A 165 -24.48 15.17 -2.38
C ILE A 165 -25.03 15.21 -3.81
N ILE A 166 -26.31 14.90 -3.96
CA ILE A 166 -27.04 15.13 -5.21
C ILE A 166 -27.46 16.59 -5.20
N LYS A 167 -26.85 17.44 -6.01
CA LYS A 167 -27.36 18.78 -6.29
C LYS A 167 -28.37 18.66 -7.44
N THR A 168 -29.64 18.70 -7.13
CA THR A 168 -30.71 19.01 -8.11
C THR A 168 -30.70 20.53 -8.31
N THR A 169 -30.34 20.99 -9.49
CA THR A 169 -30.63 22.37 -9.92
C THR A 169 -32.05 22.43 -10.43
N GLU A 170 -32.90 23.23 -9.77
CA GLU A 170 -34.18 23.68 -10.31
C GLU A 170 -33.95 24.63 -11.49
#